data_5696e2c9442397d67ac412a2e91805c2
#
_entry.id   5696e2c9442397d67ac412a2e91805c2
#
_cell.length_a   1.000
_cell.length_b   1.000
_cell.length_c   1.000
_cell.angle_alpha   90.00
_cell.angle_beta   90.00
_cell.angle_gamma   90.00
#
_symmetry.space_group_name_H-M   'P 1'
#
loop_
_entity.id
_entity.type
_entity.pdbx_description
1 polymer ?
#
loop_
_entity_poly.entity_id
_entity_poly.type
_entity_poly.pdbx_seq_one_letter_code
_entity_poly.pdbx_strand_id
1 'polypeptide(L)'
;MSGASAQNGEALLNRAQMCERRGDIVGAIESYKSFLAQHPDDPMAARARAVCAQAMLMSNRLTQALDLVNEAKAHELDEPDLCYVVAQVHAYSGNMEESLGAARRAVELEPNKAPFISILVTALVYKGESEEAIGVLDGAWARGLDAPELDNALATLATKAGRVDEAIDRINRRMKKEIPDPKLRIELGFHLAGLYEKRGDYREAWEAVRKANGFAERMAMRGQEQTGKRPIPALGYVKPYIDRVSATCGIFDGERLSSLAPTGDGPADRSEMIFVCGMPRSGTTLHEQILSAHPEAESAGESNAVFQAKRGLKFGPKNMARVLDTMRASDWSGIGAGILEELRSISGGSRVVVDKQPGNDEFVGLLAACAPGSSVILTRRDPRDVAISCYFRNFVIGHQWATDMRAILGFQRAKLQMHEHWMKVIPAHAPWLRIMTSDYAELVSEPEGRTRVLLEHCGLGWDDSCLRFAERDRFVPTLLPDQAKVGVYQGSVAKWERYAEYLDPQTRKMFDFLAKRFGFEG
;
A
#
# COMPACT_ATOMS: atom_id res chain seq x y z
N MET A 1 30.43 1.97 -38.61
CA MET A 1 29.27 1.41 -37.87
C MET A 1 28.59 2.37 -36.89
N SER A 2 29.08 3.62 -36.73
CA SER A 2 28.57 4.59 -35.70
C SER A 2 27.27 5.32 -36.05
N GLY A 3 26.97 5.60 -37.30
CA GLY A 3 25.78 6.41 -37.66
C GLY A 3 24.42 5.69 -37.53
N ALA A 4 24.34 4.42 -37.90
CA ALA A 4 23.09 3.65 -37.84
C ALA A 4 22.71 3.30 -36.40
N SER A 5 23.70 3.06 -35.52
CA SER A 5 23.47 2.79 -34.08
C SER A 5 22.95 4.06 -33.36
N ALA A 6 23.55 5.22 -33.63
CA ALA A 6 23.11 6.49 -33.04
C ALA A 6 21.68 6.86 -33.49
N GLN A 7 21.34 6.68 -34.77
CA GLN A 7 19.99 6.90 -35.30
C GLN A 7 18.94 5.97 -34.63
N ASN A 8 19.31 4.71 -34.35
CA ASN A 8 18.43 3.77 -33.67
C ASN A 8 18.20 4.19 -32.19
N GLY A 9 19.24 4.64 -31.48
CA GLY A 9 19.13 5.13 -30.11
C GLY A 9 18.19 6.37 -30.02
N GLU A 10 18.37 7.34 -30.91
CA GLU A 10 17.50 8.52 -30.98
C GLU A 10 16.04 8.14 -31.30
N ALA A 11 15.81 7.19 -32.19
CA ALA A 11 14.47 6.69 -32.53
C ALA A 11 13.78 6.03 -31.31
N LEU A 12 14.51 5.27 -30.49
CA LEU A 12 13.98 4.64 -29.27
C LEU A 12 13.62 5.70 -28.20
N LEU A 13 14.48 6.71 -27.99
CA LEU A 13 14.20 7.82 -27.06
C LEU A 13 13.00 8.65 -27.52
N ASN A 14 12.92 8.99 -28.80
CA ASN A 14 11.79 9.69 -29.37
C ASN A 14 10.47 8.90 -29.20
N ARG A 15 10.51 7.58 -29.42
CA ARG A 15 9.37 6.70 -29.19
C ARG A 15 8.95 6.71 -27.73
N ALA A 16 9.89 6.61 -26.79
CA ALA A 16 9.62 6.63 -25.36
C ALA A 16 8.92 7.94 -24.95
N GLN A 17 9.46 9.09 -25.39
CA GLN A 17 8.86 10.42 -25.14
C GLN A 17 7.47 10.57 -25.76
N MET A 18 7.24 10.01 -26.95
CA MET A 18 5.90 10.00 -27.56
C MET A 18 4.91 9.17 -26.75
N CYS A 19 5.33 8.02 -26.22
CA CYS A 19 4.52 7.17 -25.35
C CYS A 19 4.16 7.93 -24.05
N GLU A 20 5.12 8.64 -23.44
CA GLU A 20 4.87 9.47 -22.25
C GLU A 20 3.82 10.56 -22.52
N ARG A 21 3.97 11.33 -23.61
CA ARG A 21 3.01 12.37 -24.00
C ARG A 21 1.60 11.84 -24.24
N ARG A 22 1.47 10.57 -24.63
CA ARG A 22 0.19 9.88 -24.85
C ARG A 22 -0.34 9.18 -23.58
N GLY A 23 0.43 9.19 -22.49
CA GLY A 23 0.10 8.45 -21.28
C GLY A 23 0.25 6.93 -21.40
N ASP A 24 0.93 6.44 -22.45
CA ASP A 24 1.28 5.04 -22.63
C ASP A 24 2.55 4.72 -21.83
N ILE A 25 2.36 4.54 -20.52
CA ILE A 25 3.47 4.27 -19.58
C ILE A 25 4.16 2.95 -19.92
N VAL A 26 3.41 1.92 -20.37
CA VAL A 26 3.98 0.60 -20.71
C VAL A 26 4.89 0.73 -21.93
N GLY A 27 4.43 1.36 -22.99
CA GLY A 27 5.22 1.60 -24.19
C GLY A 27 6.45 2.48 -23.93
N ALA A 28 6.35 3.45 -23.02
CA ALA A 28 7.49 4.26 -22.58
C ALA A 28 8.55 3.41 -21.89
N ILE A 29 8.17 2.61 -20.89
CA ILE A 29 9.08 1.70 -20.16
C ILE A 29 9.79 0.74 -21.13
N GLU A 30 9.05 0.09 -22.04
CA GLU A 30 9.62 -0.84 -23.01
C GLU A 30 10.64 -0.15 -23.94
N SER A 31 10.33 1.07 -24.38
CA SER A 31 11.22 1.83 -25.27
C SER A 31 12.49 2.27 -24.56
N TYR A 32 12.40 2.77 -23.30
CA TYR A 32 13.58 3.11 -22.49
C TYR A 32 14.42 1.88 -22.15
N LYS A 33 13.82 0.74 -21.79
CA LYS A 33 14.57 -0.52 -21.58
C LYS A 33 15.30 -0.98 -22.83
N SER A 34 14.65 -0.89 -23.99
CA SER A 34 15.29 -1.24 -25.26
C SER A 34 16.46 -0.31 -25.59
N PHE A 35 16.33 0.98 -25.29
CA PHE A 35 17.42 1.95 -25.45
C PHE A 35 18.60 1.60 -24.52
N LEU A 36 18.37 1.40 -23.22
CA LEU A 36 19.41 1.09 -22.25
C LEU A 36 20.13 -0.23 -22.56
N ALA A 37 19.41 -1.23 -23.07
CA ALA A 37 20.00 -2.51 -23.45
C ALA A 37 20.90 -2.42 -24.69
N GLN A 38 20.57 -1.54 -25.66
CA GLN A 38 21.31 -1.41 -26.92
C GLN A 38 22.38 -0.31 -26.87
N HIS A 39 22.23 0.67 -25.98
CA HIS A 39 23.08 1.87 -25.85
C HIS A 39 23.46 2.14 -24.39
N PRO A 40 24.08 1.16 -23.68
CA PRO A 40 24.33 1.28 -22.24
C PRO A 40 25.36 2.37 -21.85
N ASP A 41 26.19 2.81 -22.80
CA ASP A 41 27.24 3.82 -22.60
C ASP A 41 26.90 5.15 -23.30
N ASP A 42 25.66 5.33 -23.75
CA ASP A 42 25.20 6.58 -24.35
C ASP A 42 25.13 7.68 -23.27
N PRO A 43 25.52 8.92 -23.57
CA PRO A 43 25.39 10.04 -22.61
C PRO A 43 23.96 10.23 -22.06
N MET A 44 22.94 9.78 -22.79
CA MET A 44 21.55 9.83 -22.33
C MET A 44 21.12 8.64 -21.47
N ALA A 45 22.00 7.65 -21.24
CA ALA A 45 21.62 6.44 -20.50
C ALA A 45 21.18 6.73 -19.06
N ALA A 46 21.93 7.58 -18.34
CA ALA A 46 21.58 7.99 -16.97
C ALA A 46 20.17 8.63 -16.92
N ARG A 47 19.90 9.56 -17.81
CA ARG A 47 18.59 10.23 -17.90
C ARG A 47 17.47 9.27 -18.31
N ALA A 48 17.71 8.39 -19.28
CA ALA A 48 16.76 7.36 -19.71
C ALA A 48 16.45 6.39 -18.56
N ARG A 49 17.45 6.01 -17.78
CA ARG A 49 17.30 5.17 -16.58
C ARG A 49 16.44 5.86 -15.52
N ALA A 50 16.71 7.13 -15.22
CA ALA A 50 15.93 7.92 -14.27
C ALA A 50 14.44 7.96 -14.65
N VAL A 51 14.14 8.34 -15.91
CA VAL A 51 12.75 8.45 -16.37
C VAL A 51 12.06 7.07 -16.39
N CYS A 52 12.75 6.02 -16.84
CA CYS A 52 12.22 4.67 -16.86
C CYS A 52 11.90 4.16 -15.45
N ALA A 53 12.83 4.31 -14.50
CA ALA A 53 12.62 3.90 -13.11
C ALA A 53 11.49 4.70 -12.45
N GLN A 54 11.39 6.00 -12.71
CA GLN A 54 10.29 6.84 -12.23
C GLN A 54 8.93 6.36 -12.79
N ALA A 55 8.86 6.02 -14.08
CA ALA A 55 7.66 5.46 -14.70
C ALA A 55 7.28 4.10 -14.11
N MET A 56 8.27 3.27 -13.77
CA MET A 56 8.05 2.00 -13.07
C MET A 56 7.50 2.20 -11.65
N LEU A 57 8.05 3.15 -10.87
CA LEU A 57 7.52 3.51 -9.55
C LEU A 57 6.06 3.96 -9.65
N MET A 58 5.74 4.85 -10.58
CA MET A 58 4.38 5.33 -10.79
C MET A 58 3.41 4.23 -11.22
N SER A 59 3.92 3.14 -11.80
CA SER A 59 3.15 1.96 -12.25
C SER A 59 3.12 0.82 -11.23
N ASN A 60 3.59 1.06 -10.00
CA ASN A 60 3.69 0.05 -8.93
C ASN A 60 4.57 -1.16 -9.31
N ARG A 61 5.66 -0.91 -10.03
CA ARG A 61 6.64 -1.93 -10.46
C ARG A 61 7.95 -1.76 -9.69
N LEU A 62 7.86 -1.73 -8.35
CA LEU A 62 9.00 -1.38 -7.48
C LEU A 62 10.21 -2.30 -7.69
N THR A 63 10.01 -3.62 -7.74
CA THR A 63 11.10 -4.59 -7.97
C THR A 63 11.85 -4.29 -9.27
N GLN A 64 11.12 -4.06 -10.36
CA GLN A 64 11.74 -3.75 -11.66
C GLN A 64 12.46 -2.39 -11.64
N ALA A 65 11.94 -1.41 -10.89
CA ALA A 65 12.62 -0.13 -10.70
C ALA A 65 13.91 -0.31 -9.90
N LEU A 66 13.88 -1.15 -8.86
CA LEU A 66 15.05 -1.46 -8.03
C LEU A 66 16.14 -2.15 -8.86
N ASP A 67 15.79 -3.17 -9.62
CA ASP A 67 16.74 -3.84 -10.52
C ASP A 67 17.38 -2.84 -11.48
N LEU A 68 16.55 -1.98 -12.10
CA LEU A 68 17.02 -1.01 -13.09
C LEU A 68 17.98 0.04 -12.48
N VAL A 69 17.72 0.53 -11.26
CA VAL A 69 18.62 1.52 -10.62
C VAL A 69 19.87 0.88 -10.08
N ASN A 70 19.83 -0.39 -9.65
CA ASN A 70 21.02 -1.13 -9.21
C ASN A 70 21.98 -1.46 -10.37
N GLU A 71 21.51 -1.46 -11.62
CA GLU A 71 22.35 -1.57 -12.80
C GLU A 71 23.07 -0.26 -13.18
N ALA A 72 22.79 0.86 -12.48
CA ALA A 72 23.41 2.14 -12.80
C ALA A 72 24.93 2.10 -12.57
N LYS A 73 25.68 2.64 -13.52
CA LYS A 73 27.14 2.73 -13.44
C LYS A 73 27.56 3.93 -12.58
N ALA A 74 28.75 3.87 -11.99
CA ALA A 74 29.23 4.94 -11.11
C ALA A 74 29.23 6.33 -11.77
N HIS A 75 29.57 6.42 -13.07
CA HIS A 75 29.58 7.70 -13.80
C HIS A 75 28.15 8.21 -14.11
N GLU A 76 27.15 7.34 -14.13
CA GLU A 76 25.74 7.75 -14.31
C GLU A 76 25.21 8.48 -13.05
N LEU A 77 25.83 8.23 -11.89
CA LEU A 77 25.51 8.93 -10.63
C LEU A 77 26.05 10.38 -10.56
N ASP A 78 26.60 10.90 -11.64
CA ASP A 78 26.82 12.34 -11.84
C ASP A 78 25.60 13.05 -12.47
N GLU A 79 24.54 12.30 -12.82
CA GLU A 79 23.25 12.85 -13.24
C GLU A 79 22.34 13.04 -12.01
N PRO A 80 22.00 14.31 -11.64
CA PRO A 80 21.28 14.59 -10.40
C PRO A 80 19.87 14.00 -10.36
N ASP A 81 19.16 13.97 -11.49
CA ASP A 81 17.81 13.38 -11.56
C ASP A 81 17.85 11.85 -11.37
N LEU A 82 18.93 11.18 -11.83
CA LEU A 82 19.09 9.75 -11.55
C LEU A 82 19.34 9.51 -10.07
N CYS A 83 20.22 10.29 -9.42
CA CYS A 83 20.44 10.18 -7.98
C CYS A 83 19.14 10.36 -7.19
N TYR A 84 18.31 11.32 -7.56
CA TYR A 84 17.01 11.54 -6.95
C TYR A 84 16.08 10.34 -7.09
N VAL A 85 15.99 9.75 -8.28
CA VAL A 85 15.15 8.57 -8.52
C VAL A 85 15.71 7.34 -7.81
N VAL A 86 17.02 7.14 -7.80
CA VAL A 86 17.68 6.10 -7.01
C VAL A 86 17.31 6.22 -5.53
N ALA A 87 17.38 7.44 -4.96
CA ALA A 87 16.97 7.68 -3.58
C ALA A 87 15.51 7.31 -3.32
N GLN A 88 14.60 7.67 -4.23
CA GLN A 88 13.19 7.30 -4.12
C GLN A 88 12.97 5.78 -4.18
N VAL A 89 13.57 5.10 -5.17
CA VAL A 89 13.41 3.65 -5.35
C VAL A 89 13.91 2.91 -4.11
N HIS A 90 15.09 3.27 -3.60
CA HIS A 90 15.63 2.66 -2.38
C HIS A 90 14.80 2.97 -1.14
N ALA A 91 14.27 4.20 -1.01
CA ALA A 91 13.36 4.54 0.09
C ALA A 91 12.09 3.67 0.07
N TYR A 92 11.47 3.48 -1.09
CA TYR A 92 10.29 2.60 -1.24
C TYR A 92 10.62 1.12 -1.02
N SER A 93 11.87 0.71 -1.30
CA SER A 93 12.35 -0.67 -1.10
C SER A 93 12.83 -0.93 0.33
N GLY A 94 12.92 0.11 1.17
CA GLY A 94 13.43 0.00 2.54
C GLY A 94 14.95 0.08 2.69
N ASN A 95 15.67 0.29 1.60
CA ASN A 95 17.13 0.39 1.58
C ASN A 95 17.54 1.83 1.95
N MET A 96 17.43 2.16 3.25
CA MET A 96 17.57 3.56 3.70
C MET A 96 18.99 4.11 3.60
N GLU A 97 20.04 3.27 3.71
CA GLU A 97 21.42 3.71 3.53
C GLU A 97 21.68 4.14 2.09
N GLU A 98 21.29 3.32 1.15
CA GLU A 98 21.41 3.59 -0.28
C GLU A 98 20.57 4.82 -0.67
N SER A 99 19.35 4.93 -0.11
CA SER A 99 18.50 6.10 -0.29
C SER A 99 19.18 7.38 0.20
N LEU A 100 19.74 7.35 1.40
CA LEU A 100 20.43 8.51 2.00
C LEU A 100 21.66 8.90 1.18
N GLY A 101 22.50 7.93 0.79
CA GLY A 101 23.67 8.16 -0.05
C GLY A 101 23.33 8.84 -1.38
N ALA A 102 22.33 8.32 -2.08
CA ALA A 102 21.87 8.88 -3.35
C ALA A 102 21.22 10.27 -3.17
N ALA A 103 20.45 10.47 -2.10
CA ALA A 103 19.82 11.77 -1.80
C ALA A 103 20.87 12.85 -1.48
N ARG A 104 21.91 12.52 -0.70
CA ARG A 104 23.05 13.43 -0.45
C ARG A 104 23.74 13.80 -1.76
N ARG A 105 24.01 12.82 -2.64
CA ARG A 105 24.63 13.07 -3.93
C ARG A 105 23.78 13.98 -4.82
N ALA A 106 22.46 13.78 -4.88
CA ALA A 106 21.56 14.66 -5.63
C ALA A 106 21.64 16.12 -5.14
N VAL A 107 21.66 16.33 -3.81
CA VAL A 107 21.77 17.68 -3.21
C VAL A 107 23.16 18.28 -3.41
N GLU A 108 24.23 17.49 -3.39
CA GLU A 108 25.59 17.96 -3.72
C GLU A 108 25.66 18.51 -5.14
N LEU A 109 25.06 17.81 -6.11
CA LEU A 109 25.07 18.20 -7.51
C LEU A 109 24.18 19.44 -7.78
N GLU A 110 22.98 19.49 -7.18
CA GLU A 110 22.04 20.61 -7.31
C GLU A 110 21.49 21.06 -5.95
N PRO A 111 22.24 21.86 -5.16
CA PRO A 111 21.92 22.17 -3.75
C PRO A 111 20.68 23.06 -3.57
N ASN A 112 20.15 23.64 -4.64
CA ASN A 112 18.98 24.53 -4.59
C ASN A 112 17.73 23.88 -5.20
N LYS A 113 17.73 22.59 -5.50
CA LYS A 113 16.59 21.88 -6.06
C LYS A 113 15.74 21.31 -4.93
N ALA A 114 14.57 21.93 -4.68
CA ALA A 114 13.70 21.61 -3.56
C ALA A 114 13.27 20.13 -3.47
N PRO A 115 12.92 19.42 -4.57
CA PRO A 115 12.64 17.98 -4.53
C PRO A 115 13.80 17.15 -3.98
N PHE A 116 15.06 17.51 -4.29
CA PHE A 116 16.24 16.78 -3.82
C PHE A 116 16.47 16.99 -2.33
N ILE A 117 16.27 18.21 -1.85
CA ILE A 117 16.30 18.52 -0.43
C ILE A 117 15.20 17.76 0.31
N SER A 118 14.00 17.69 -0.25
CA SER A 118 12.86 17.00 0.35
C SER A 118 13.11 15.50 0.51
N ILE A 119 13.69 14.81 -0.49
CA ILE A 119 14.01 13.39 -0.38
C ILE A 119 15.15 13.14 0.63
N LEU A 120 16.13 14.02 0.69
CA LEU A 120 17.21 13.95 1.68
C LEU A 120 16.65 14.06 3.10
N VAL A 121 15.81 15.06 3.37
CA VAL A 121 15.14 15.22 4.66
C VAL A 121 14.32 13.98 5.00
N THR A 122 13.59 13.43 4.05
CA THR A 122 12.80 12.21 4.24
C THR A 122 13.70 11.03 4.64
N ALA A 123 14.78 10.79 3.93
CA ALA A 123 15.74 9.72 4.23
C ALA A 123 16.38 9.88 5.63
N LEU A 124 16.78 11.10 6.02
CA LEU A 124 17.30 11.42 7.34
C LEU A 124 16.28 11.15 8.46
N VAL A 125 15.02 11.53 8.25
CA VAL A 125 13.92 11.26 9.21
C VAL A 125 13.72 9.75 9.43
N TYR A 126 13.79 8.95 8.36
CA TYR A 126 13.67 7.49 8.46
C TYR A 126 14.86 6.86 9.19
N LYS A 127 16.06 7.42 9.03
CA LYS A 127 17.27 7.02 9.78
C LYS A 127 17.24 7.47 11.24
N GLY A 128 16.33 8.37 11.62
CA GLY A 128 16.29 8.98 12.96
C GLY A 128 17.20 10.19 13.14
N GLU A 129 17.84 10.66 12.08
CA GLU A 129 18.78 11.80 12.06
C GLU A 129 18.03 13.14 11.96
N SER A 130 17.13 13.38 12.92
CA SER A 130 16.21 14.52 12.87
C SER A 130 16.89 15.89 12.98
N GLU A 131 18.00 15.98 13.69
CA GLU A 131 18.77 17.25 13.83
C GLU A 131 19.41 17.64 12.50
N GLU A 132 20.03 16.70 11.79
CA GLU A 132 20.58 16.95 10.46
C GLU A 132 19.47 17.34 9.48
N ALA A 133 18.32 16.65 9.51
CA ALA A 133 17.17 16.98 8.68
C ALA A 133 16.68 18.42 8.90
N ILE A 134 16.65 18.91 10.15
CA ILE A 134 16.34 20.30 10.48
C ILE A 134 17.39 21.23 9.88
N GLY A 135 18.66 20.93 10.07
CA GLY A 135 19.76 21.74 9.53
C GLY A 135 19.71 21.89 8.01
N VAL A 136 19.36 20.81 7.30
CA VAL A 136 19.19 20.82 5.83
C VAL A 136 18.04 21.75 5.42
N LEU A 137 16.89 21.69 6.09
CA LEU A 137 15.75 22.57 5.82
C LEU A 137 16.05 24.03 6.13
N ASP A 138 16.59 24.31 7.31
CA ASP A 138 16.91 25.67 7.74
C ASP A 138 17.98 26.30 6.83
N GLY A 139 18.97 25.51 6.39
CA GLY A 139 19.95 25.94 5.39
C GLY A 139 19.32 26.26 4.03
N ALA A 140 18.32 25.48 3.59
CA ALA A 140 17.61 25.76 2.35
C ALA A 140 16.83 27.08 2.43
N TRP A 141 16.13 27.32 3.53
CA TRP A 141 15.40 28.58 3.75
C TRP A 141 16.33 29.77 3.91
N ALA A 142 17.47 29.61 4.57
CA ALA A 142 18.49 30.66 4.69
C ALA A 142 19.06 31.10 3.33
N ARG A 143 19.08 30.18 2.34
CA ARG A 143 19.41 30.49 0.94
C ARG A 143 18.24 31.12 0.15
N GLY A 144 17.09 31.34 0.79
CA GLY A 144 15.92 31.97 0.17
C GLY A 144 15.02 31.02 -0.62
N LEU A 145 15.19 29.69 -0.49
CA LEU A 145 14.31 28.74 -1.15
C LEU A 145 12.91 28.75 -0.51
N ASP A 146 11.87 29.01 -1.30
CA ASP A 146 10.45 28.98 -0.88
C ASP A 146 9.65 28.05 -1.79
N ALA A 147 9.69 26.75 -1.51
CA ALA A 147 9.07 25.71 -2.32
C ALA A 147 8.14 24.82 -1.48
N PRO A 148 7.02 24.34 -2.07
CA PRO A 148 6.05 23.49 -1.36
C PRO A 148 6.63 22.14 -0.95
N GLU A 149 7.66 21.62 -1.64
CA GLU A 149 8.37 20.40 -1.27
C GLU A 149 9.09 20.53 0.08
N LEU A 150 9.60 21.72 0.42
CA LEU A 150 10.23 21.98 1.72
C LEU A 150 9.19 22.03 2.84
N ASP A 151 8.01 22.58 2.57
CA ASP A 151 6.90 22.58 3.54
C ASP A 151 6.39 21.15 3.78
N ASN A 152 6.38 20.30 2.74
CA ASN A 152 6.05 18.88 2.83
C ASN A 152 7.09 18.09 3.65
N ALA A 153 8.37 18.36 3.42
CA ALA A 153 9.47 17.77 4.18
C ALA A 153 9.42 18.17 5.67
N LEU A 154 9.14 19.46 5.97
CA LEU A 154 8.93 19.91 7.34
C LEU A 154 7.75 19.19 7.99
N ALA A 155 6.63 19.02 7.28
CA ALA A 155 5.46 18.34 7.83
C ALA A 155 5.77 16.90 8.28
N THR A 156 6.60 16.19 7.53
CA THR A 156 7.05 14.83 7.88
C THR A 156 7.91 14.82 9.16
N LEU A 157 8.72 15.84 9.36
CA LEU A 157 9.65 15.97 10.48
C LEU A 157 9.02 16.63 11.72
N ALA A 158 8.00 17.48 11.53
CA ALA A 158 7.52 18.47 12.49
C ALA A 158 7.23 17.92 13.91
N THR A 159 6.62 16.73 13.98
CA THR A 159 6.28 16.12 15.29
C THR A 159 7.55 15.73 16.07
N LYS A 160 8.55 15.14 15.39
CA LYS A 160 9.82 14.73 16.01
C LYS A 160 10.69 15.91 16.38
N ALA A 161 10.62 16.96 15.57
CA ALA A 161 11.38 18.20 15.75
C ALA A 161 10.74 19.22 16.70
N GLY A 162 9.53 18.97 17.22
CA GLY A 162 8.80 19.96 18.03
C GLY A 162 8.37 21.21 17.26
N ARG A 163 8.31 21.16 15.91
CA ARG A 163 8.00 22.31 15.03
C ARG A 163 6.59 22.25 14.44
N VAL A 164 5.63 21.67 15.16
CA VAL A 164 4.24 21.45 14.69
C VAL A 164 3.56 22.76 14.30
N ASP A 165 3.65 23.78 15.15
CA ASP A 165 3.01 25.08 14.88
C ASP A 165 3.61 25.77 13.66
N GLU A 166 4.93 25.73 13.52
CA GLU A 166 5.60 26.29 12.34
C GLU A 166 5.18 25.57 11.06
N ALA A 167 5.09 24.25 11.06
CA ALA A 167 4.65 23.47 9.91
C ALA A 167 3.20 23.82 9.54
N ILE A 168 2.30 23.93 10.51
CA ILE A 168 0.92 24.37 10.32
C ILE A 168 0.87 25.75 9.67
N ASP A 169 1.61 26.72 10.19
CA ASP A 169 1.62 28.09 9.69
C ASP A 169 2.18 28.19 8.26
N ARG A 170 3.25 27.44 7.97
CA ARG A 170 3.85 27.42 6.63
C ARG A 170 2.90 26.80 5.62
N ILE A 171 2.32 25.64 5.94
CA ILE A 171 1.38 24.96 5.04
C ILE A 171 0.14 25.83 4.83
N ASN A 172 -0.42 26.44 5.85
CA ASN A 172 -1.58 27.34 5.71
C ASN A 172 -1.27 28.55 4.80
N ARG A 173 -0.07 29.13 4.90
CA ARG A 173 0.37 30.18 3.97
C ARG A 173 0.55 29.65 2.54
N ARG A 174 1.13 28.45 2.39
CA ARG A 174 1.32 27.78 1.10
C ARG A 174 0.00 27.46 0.41
N MET A 175 -0.99 26.96 1.16
CA MET A 175 -2.30 26.59 0.61
C MET A 175 -3.11 27.78 0.07
N LYS A 176 -2.73 29.04 0.42
CA LYS A 176 -3.30 30.27 -0.15
C LYS A 176 -2.68 30.65 -1.49
N LYS A 177 -1.52 30.10 -1.83
CA LYS A 177 -0.82 30.30 -3.11
C LYS A 177 -1.19 29.21 -4.11
N GLU A 178 -0.88 29.43 -5.37
CA GLU A 178 -0.93 28.36 -6.37
C GLU A 178 0.18 27.35 -6.10
N ILE A 179 -0.18 26.07 -6.13
CA ILE A 179 0.75 24.94 -6.06
C ILE A 179 0.62 24.22 -7.39
N PRO A 180 1.67 24.29 -8.25
CA PRO A 180 1.60 23.75 -9.62
C PRO A 180 1.35 22.25 -9.66
N ASP A 181 1.96 21.49 -8.74
CA ASP A 181 1.70 20.05 -8.60
C ASP A 181 0.45 19.79 -7.73
N PRO A 182 -0.64 19.31 -8.34
CA PRO A 182 -1.86 18.98 -7.59
C PRO A 182 -1.68 17.82 -6.61
N LYS A 183 -0.73 16.91 -6.84
CA LYS A 183 -0.45 15.80 -5.91
C LYS A 183 0.15 16.36 -4.62
N LEU A 184 1.13 17.24 -4.74
CA LEU A 184 1.76 17.89 -3.59
C LEU A 184 0.76 18.74 -2.79
N ARG A 185 -0.20 19.39 -3.48
CA ARG A 185 -1.31 20.08 -2.81
C ARG A 185 -2.17 19.13 -1.96
N ILE A 186 -2.45 17.93 -2.46
CA ILE A 186 -3.19 16.90 -1.72
C ILE A 186 -2.38 16.44 -0.52
N GLU A 187 -1.12 16.11 -0.70
CA GLU A 187 -0.21 15.67 0.36
C GLU A 187 -0.12 16.68 1.50
N LEU A 188 0.13 17.94 1.18
CA LEU A 188 0.14 19.04 2.16
C LEU A 188 -1.19 19.15 2.93
N GLY A 189 -2.32 18.91 2.26
CA GLY A 189 -3.62 18.92 2.91
C GLY A 189 -3.80 17.78 3.94
N PHE A 190 -3.32 16.58 3.62
CA PHE A 190 -3.33 15.45 4.55
C PHE A 190 -2.31 15.63 5.69
N HIS A 191 -1.12 16.17 5.41
CA HIS A 191 -0.15 16.51 6.45
C HIS A 191 -0.71 17.55 7.42
N LEU A 192 -1.35 18.60 6.89
CA LEU A 192 -1.99 19.62 7.71
C LEU A 192 -3.05 19.02 8.64
N ALA A 193 -3.88 18.11 8.13
CA ALA A 193 -4.87 17.40 8.96
C ALA A 193 -4.20 16.59 10.08
N GLY A 194 -3.11 15.87 9.77
CA GLY A 194 -2.34 15.11 10.75
C GLY A 194 -1.68 15.97 11.81
N LEU A 195 -1.15 17.14 11.43
CA LEU A 195 -0.52 18.10 12.34
C LEU A 195 -1.57 18.74 13.29
N TYR A 196 -2.74 19.12 12.78
CA TYR A 196 -3.84 19.60 13.63
C TYR A 196 -4.31 18.50 14.60
N GLU A 197 -4.44 17.26 14.14
CA GLU A 197 -4.78 16.12 15.00
C GLU A 197 -3.75 15.94 16.13
N LYS A 198 -2.45 16.05 15.84
CA LYS A 198 -1.37 15.96 16.83
C LYS A 198 -1.43 17.09 17.85
N ARG A 199 -1.84 18.28 17.43
CA ARG A 199 -2.02 19.43 18.30
C ARG A 199 -3.31 19.37 19.14
N GLY A 200 -4.27 18.50 18.77
CA GLY A 200 -5.57 18.36 19.41
C GLY A 200 -6.68 19.23 18.80
N ASP A 201 -6.42 19.89 17.69
CA ASP A 201 -7.35 20.76 16.96
C ASP A 201 -8.22 19.93 16.00
N TYR A 202 -9.11 19.12 16.54
CA TYR A 202 -9.86 18.12 15.76
C TYR A 202 -10.81 18.72 14.73
N ARG A 203 -11.35 19.91 14.97
CA ARG A 203 -12.19 20.63 14.01
C ARG A 203 -11.40 21.05 12.78
N GLU A 204 -10.25 21.66 12.99
CA GLU A 204 -9.33 22.10 11.94
C GLU A 204 -8.77 20.88 11.16
N ALA A 205 -8.47 19.80 11.87
CA ALA A 205 -8.04 18.52 11.26
C ALA A 205 -9.13 17.98 10.33
N TRP A 206 -10.39 17.96 10.78
CA TRP A 206 -11.53 17.52 9.98
C TRP A 206 -11.73 18.38 8.72
N GLU A 207 -11.69 19.71 8.88
CA GLU A 207 -11.82 20.64 7.74
C GLU A 207 -10.67 20.49 6.73
N ALA A 208 -9.44 20.30 7.23
CA ALA A 208 -8.27 20.10 6.36
C ALA A 208 -8.40 18.80 5.55
N VAL A 209 -8.71 17.67 6.20
CA VAL A 209 -8.85 16.39 5.51
C VAL A 209 -10.03 16.38 4.55
N ARG A 210 -11.15 17.00 4.90
CA ARG A 210 -12.33 17.14 4.03
C ARG A 210 -11.98 17.91 2.74
N LYS A 211 -11.22 19.00 2.84
CA LYS A 211 -10.73 19.76 1.68
C LYS A 211 -9.76 18.95 0.84
N ALA A 212 -8.83 18.22 1.46
CA ALA A 212 -7.85 17.38 0.77
C ALA A 212 -8.54 16.26 -0.02
N ASN A 213 -9.47 15.53 0.59
CA ASN A 213 -10.25 14.49 -0.06
C ASN A 213 -11.09 15.03 -1.22
N GLY A 214 -11.79 16.16 -1.02
CA GLY A 214 -12.56 16.78 -2.09
C GLY A 214 -11.70 17.24 -3.27
N PHE A 215 -10.45 17.65 -3.03
CA PHE A 215 -9.51 17.98 -4.10
C PHE A 215 -9.00 16.73 -4.81
N ALA A 216 -8.67 15.67 -4.06
CA ALA A 216 -8.23 14.38 -4.60
C ALA A 216 -9.31 13.74 -5.49
N GLU A 217 -10.57 13.75 -5.08
CA GLU A 217 -11.68 13.24 -5.86
C GLU A 217 -11.82 14.00 -7.20
N ARG A 218 -11.84 15.34 -7.16
CA ARG A 218 -11.90 16.15 -8.39
C ARG A 218 -10.74 15.89 -9.33
N MET A 219 -9.53 15.70 -8.79
CA MET A 219 -8.35 15.38 -9.59
C MET A 219 -8.49 14.00 -10.25
N ALA A 220 -8.95 12.99 -9.51
CA ALA A 220 -9.19 11.64 -10.05
C ALA A 220 -10.24 11.66 -11.17
N MET A 221 -11.33 12.40 -10.99
CA MET A 221 -12.38 12.55 -12.00
C MET A 221 -11.87 13.23 -13.28
N ARG A 222 -11.09 14.31 -13.16
CA ARG A 222 -10.45 14.98 -14.30
C ARG A 222 -9.49 14.06 -15.06
N GLY A 223 -8.69 13.27 -14.33
CA GLY A 223 -7.81 12.28 -14.95
C GLY A 223 -8.58 11.21 -15.76
N GLN A 224 -9.76 10.82 -15.31
CA GLN A 224 -10.65 9.93 -16.07
C GLN A 224 -11.16 10.60 -17.35
N GLU A 225 -11.62 11.84 -17.28
CA GLU A 225 -12.08 12.60 -18.44
C GLU A 225 -10.98 12.75 -19.50
N GLN A 226 -9.75 13.10 -19.08
CA GLN A 226 -8.61 13.23 -19.98
C GLN A 226 -8.26 11.92 -20.72
N THR A 227 -8.59 10.77 -20.13
CA THR A 227 -8.42 9.46 -20.79
C THR A 227 -9.68 8.99 -21.53
N GLY A 228 -10.66 9.86 -21.74
CA GLY A 228 -11.92 9.55 -22.43
C GLY A 228 -12.89 8.65 -21.64
N LYS A 229 -12.65 8.48 -20.33
CA LYS A 229 -13.52 7.71 -19.47
C LYS A 229 -14.58 8.61 -18.82
N ARG A 230 -15.75 8.05 -18.56
CA ARG A 230 -16.75 8.75 -17.76
C ARG A 230 -16.25 8.93 -16.33
N PRO A 231 -16.30 10.15 -15.76
CA PRO A 231 -15.92 10.39 -14.38
C PRO A 231 -16.78 9.61 -13.40
N ILE A 232 -16.14 8.94 -12.45
CA ILE A 232 -16.83 8.16 -11.41
C ILE A 232 -16.46 8.79 -10.05
N PRO A 233 -17.43 9.40 -9.33
CA PRO A 233 -17.19 9.89 -7.97
C PRO A 233 -17.01 8.72 -6.99
N ALA A 234 -16.49 8.99 -5.80
CA ALA A 234 -16.20 7.97 -4.78
C ALA A 234 -17.38 7.03 -4.52
N LEU A 235 -18.58 7.56 -4.35
CA LEU A 235 -19.81 6.78 -4.15
C LEU A 235 -20.16 5.87 -5.34
N GLY A 236 -19.73 6.23 -6.55
CA GLY A 236 -19.97 5.44 -7.75
C GLY A 236 -19.26 4.09 -7.76
N TYR A 237 -18.20 3.92 -6.95
CA TYR A 237 -17.49 2.64 -6.82
C TYR A 237 -18.18 1.66 -5.87
N VAL A 238 -19.10 2.11 -5.01
CA VAL A 238 -19.70 1.29 -3.94
C VAL A 238 -20.60 0.20 -4.50
N LYS A 239 -21.55 0.56 -5.36
CA LYS A 239 -22.49 -0.43 -5.91
C LYS A 239 -21.79 -1.52 -6.73
N PRO A 240 -20.89 -1.23 -7.67
CA PRO A 240 -20.14 -2.26 -8.39
C PRO A 240 -19.33 -3.18 -7.46
N TYR A 241 -18.83 -2.65 -6.34
CA TYR A 241 -18.13 -3.45 -5.34
C TYR A 241 -19.09 -4.39 -4.62
N ILE A 242 -20.24 -3.90 -4.14
CA ILE A 242 -21.29 -4.72 -3.50
C ILE A 242 -21.75 -5.83 -4.44
N ASP A 243 -22.02 -5.50 -5.71
CA ASP A 243 -22.48 -6.46 -6.72
C ASP A 243 -21.43 -7.57 -6.93
N ARG A 244 -20.12 -7.22 -6.94
CA ARG A 244 -19.01 -8.17 -7.04
C ARG A 244 -18.91 -9.07 -5.82
N VAL A 245 -18.98 -8.51 -4.62
CA VAL A 245 -18.96 -9.29 -3.36
C VAL A 245 -20.14 -10.25 -3.31
N SER A 246 -21.34 -9.79 -3.63
CA SER A 246 -22.55 -10.62 -3.66
C SER A 246 -22.43 -11.77 -4.67
N ALA A 247 -21.91 -11.50 -5.86
CA ALA A 247 -21.64 -12.52 -6.87
C ALA A 247 -20.60 -13.55 -6.39
N THR A 248 -19.53 -13.12 -5.75
CA THR A 248 -18.50 -14.00 -5.19
C THR A 248 -19.09 -14.90 -4.11
N CYS A 249 -19.81 -14.34 -3.15
CA CYS A 249 -20.47 -15.12 -2.09
C CYS A 249 -21.52 -16.10 -2.65
N GLY A 250 -22.25 -15.71 -3.70
CA GLY A 250 -23.25 -16.58 -4.33
C GLY A 250 -22.65 -17.73 -5.14
N ILE A 251 -21.42 -17.56 -5.67
CA ILE A 251 -20.71 -18.61 -6.42
C ILE A 251 -20.03 -19.61 -5.46
N PHE A 252 -19.44 -19.12 -4.40
CA PHE A 252 -18.79 -19.94 -3.38
C PHE A 252 -19.79 -20.27 -2.24
N ASP A 253 -20.87 -20.95 -2.58
CA ASP A 253 -21.78 -21.55 -1.60
C ASP A 253 -21.23 -22.87 -1.04
N GLY A 254 -22.01 -23.53 -0.16
CA GLY A 254 -21.57 -24.76 0.49
C GLY A 254 -21.38 -25.92 -0.48
N GLU A 255 -22.24 -26.07 -1.49
CA GLU A 255 -22.16 -27.15 -2.50
C GLU A 255 -20.90 -26.99 -3.34
N ARG A 256 -20.66 -25.78 -3.85
CA ARG A 256 -19.49 -25.46 -4.65
C ARG A 256 -18.18 -25.67 -3.85
N LEU A 257 -18.13 -25.18 -2.63
CA LEU A 257 -16.94 -25.35 -1.78
C LEU A 257 -16.66 -26.83 -1.50
N SER A 258 -17.69 -27.62 -1.17
CA SER A 258 -17.55 -29.06 -0.97
C SER A 258 -17.01 -29.78 -2.21
N SER A 259 -17.37 -29.35 -3.40
CA SER A 259 -16.87 -29.91 -4.66
C SER A 259 -15.39 -29.62 -4.95
N LEU A 260 -14.78 -28.67 -4.23
CA LEU A 260 -13.35 -28.32 -4.33
C LEU A 260 -12.46 -29.10 -3.35
N ALA A 261 -13.02 -30.10 -2.63
CA ALA A 261 -12.28 -30.90 -1.68
C ALA A 261 -11.00 -31.51 -2.33
N PRO A 262 -9.83 -31.41 -1.68
CA PRO A 262 -8.62 -32.02 -2.18
C PRO A 262 -8.80 -33.52 -2.38
N THR A 263 -8.40 -34.02 -3.55
CA THR A 263 -8.36 -35.45 -3.89
C THR A 263 -6.90 -35.90 -3.94
N GLY A 264 -6.62 -37.21 -4.07
CA GLY A 264 -5.26 -37.73 -4.10
C GLY A 264 -4.34 -37.07 -5.15
N ASP A 265 -4.90 -36.61 -6.26
CA ASP A 265 -4.20 -35.84 -7.31
C ASP A 265 -4.38 -34.31 -7.15
N GLY A 266 -4.95 -33.84 -6.05
CA GLY A 266 -5.27 -32.45 -5.76
C GLY A 266 -4.07 -31.62 -5.29
N PRO A 267 -4.32 -30.35 -4.96
CA PRO A 267 -3.29 -29.45 -4.44
C PRO A 267 -2.61 -30.04 -3.20
N ALA A 268 -1.27 -29.95 -3.15
CA ALA A 268 -0.51 -30.29 -1.97
C ALA A 268 -0.88 -29.38 -0.79
N ASP A 269 -0.66 -29.87 0.43
CA ASP A 269 -0.78 -29.05 1.64
C ASP A 269 0.08 -27.79 1.52
N ARG A 270 -0.50 -26.63 1.83
CA ARG A 270 0.11 -25.30 1.79
C ARG A 270 0.08 -24.63 3.16
N SER A 271 0.29 -25.43 4.21
CA SER A 271 0.34 -24.93 5.61
C SER A 271 1.44 -23.88 5.82
N GLU A 272 2.39 -23.78 4.91
CA GLU A 272 3.41 -22.75 4.87
C GLU A 272 2.91 -21.36 4.42
N MET A 273 1.68 -21.21 3.94
CA MET A 273 1.13 -19.91 3.54
C MET A 273 0.14 -19.38 4.58
N ILE A 274 0.37 -18.13 4.99
CA ILE A 274 -0.53 -17.38 5.88
C ILE A 274 -0.98 -16.11 5.14
N PHE A 275 -2.30 -15.91 5.02
CA PHE A 275 -2.90 -14.74 4.38
C PHE A 275 -3.54 -13.85 5.43
N VAL A 276 -3.01 -12.63 5.60
CA VAL A 276 -3.58 -11.59 6.47
C VAL A 276 -4.34 -10.60 5.60
N CYS A 277 -5.65 -10.55 5.73
CA CYS A 277 -6.52 -9.73 4.90
C CYS A 277 -7.65 -9.07 5.69
N GLY A 278 -8.32 -8.12 5.04
CA GLY A 278 -9.40 -7.34 5.64
C GLY A 278 -9.49 -5.93 5.07
N MET A 279 -10.15 -5.04 5.78
CA MET A 279 -10.21 -3.63 5.39
C MET A 279 -8.83 -2.98 5.57
N PRO A 280 -8.36 -2.10 4.67
CA PRO A 280 -7.24 -1.23 4.99
C PRO A 280 -7.49 -0.54 6.34
N ARG A 281 -6.46 -0.41 7.17
CA ARG A 281 -6.54 0.20 8.51
C ARG A 281 -7.26 -0.64 9.58
N SER A 282 -7.58 -1.90 9.33
CA SER A 282 -8.16 -2.81 10.32
C SER A 282 -7.12 -3.53 11.20
N GLY A 283 -5.83 -3.20 11.07
CA GLY A 283 -4.76 -3.79 11.86
C GLY A 283 -3.95 -4.86 11.13
N THR A 284 -4.13 -5.05 9.82
CA THR A 284 -3.40 -6.06 9.01
C THR A 284 -1.88 -5.98 9.20
N THR A 285 -1.31 -4.77 9.28
CA THR A 285 0.14 -4.59 9.50
C THR A 285 0.60 -5.08 10.88
N LEU A 286 -0.19 -4.87 11.94
CA LEU A 286 0.15 -5.38 13.27
C LEU A 286 0.20 -6.92 13.28
N HIS A 287 -0.80 -7.56 12.67
CA HIS A 287 -0.82 -9.03 12.54
C HIS A 287 0.38 -9.55 11.73
N GLU A 288 0.69 -8.90 10.61
CA GLU A 288 1.88 -9.22 9.81
C GLU A 288 3.16 -9.15 10.63
N GLN A 289 3.36 -8.07 11.39
CA GLN A 289 4.55 -7.86 12.20
C GLN A 289 4.70 -8.92 13.30
N ILE A 290 3.61 -9.23 13.99
CA ILE A 290 3.59 -10.28 15.02
C ILE A 290 3.97 -11.64 14.41
N LEU A 291 3.32 -12.03 13.31
CA LEU A 291 3.55 -13.31 12.65
C LEU A 291 4.96 -13.42 12.06
N SER A 292 5.40 -12.37 11.35
CA SER A 292 6.73 -12.36 10.74
C SER A 292 7.86 -12.15 11.74
N ALA A 293 7.56 -11.87 13.01
CA ALA A 293 8.54 -11.89 14.08
C ALA A 293 8.89 -13.32 14.54
N HIS A 294 8.05 -14.31 14.23
CA HIS A 294 8.35 -15.70 14.50
C HIS A 294 9.58 -16.18 13.70
N PRO A 295 10.52 -16.96 14.30
CA PRO A 295 11.75 -17.40 13.61
C PRO A 295 11.53 -18.20 12.34
N GLU A 296 10.41 -18.93 12.24
CA GLU A 296 10.09 -19.74 11.06
C GLU A 296 9.27 -19.03 9.99
N ALA A 297 8.86 -17.77 10.23
CA ALA A 297 7.96 -17.05 9.36
C ALA A 297 8.58 -15.75 8.84
N GLU A 298 8.30 -15.42 7.60
CA GLU A 298 8.72 -14.16 6.98
C GLU A 298 7.60 -13.54 6.17
N SER A 299 7.58 -12.21 6.09
CA SER A 299 6.56 -11.49 5.33
C SER A 299 6.97 -11.29 3.87
N ALA A 300 6.03 -11.51 2.96
CA ALA A 300 6.08 -11.06 1.57
C ALA A 300 5.46 -9.65 1.37
N GLY A 301 5.03 -9.00 2.46
CA GLY A 301 4.38 -7.69 2.39
C GLY A 301 3.01 -7.72 1.69
N GLU A 302 2.70 -6.66 0.95
CA GLU A 302 1.49 -6.58 0.10
C GLU A 302 1.78 -7.16 -1.29
N SER A 303 1.91 -8.50 -1.36
CA SER A 303 2.21 -9.17 -2.62
C SER A 303 1.03 -9.14 -3.60
N ASN A 304 1.34 -9.33 -4.87
CA ASN A 304 0.34 -9.49 -5.92
C ASN A 304 0.13 -10.95 -6.35
N ALA A 305 0.72 -11.94 -5.64
CA ALA A 305 0.74 -13.33 -6.05
C ALA A 305 -0.67 -13.90 -6.31
N VAL A 306 -1.61 -13.73 -5.36
CA VAL A 306 -3.00 -14.18 -5.51
C VAL A 306 -3.72 -13.42 -6.64
N PHE A 307 -3.46 -12.12 -6.76
CA PHE A 307 -4.05 -11.31 -7.83
C PHE A 307 -3.54 -11.72 -9.22
N GLN A 308 -2.26 -12.05 -9.36
CA GLN A 308 -1.67 -12.54 -10.61
C GLN A 308 -2.26 -13.91 -10.98
N ALA A 309 -2.36 -14.84 -10.03
CA ALA A 309 -3.03 -16.12 -10.22
C ALA A 309 -4.47 -15.94 -10.73
N LYS A 310 -5.26 -15.09 -10.06
CA LYS A 310 -6.61 -14.72 -10.51
C LYS A 310 -6.61 -14.17 -11.94
N ARG A 311 -5.68 -13.27 -12.26
CA ARG A 311 -5.60 -12.63 -13.58
C ARG A 311 -5.26 -13.65 -14.67
N GLY A 312 -4.34 -14.57 -14.41
CA GLY A 312 -3.99 -15.67 -15.32
C GLY A 312 -5.20 -16.54 -15.67
N LEU A 313 -6.03 -16.83 -14.68
CA LEU A 313 -7.28 -17.56 -14.84
C LEU A 313 -8.41 -16.74 -15.51
N LYS A 314 -8.23 -15.44 -15.71
CA LYS A 314 -9.31 -14.51 -16.07
C LYS A 314 -10.50 -14.62 -15.08
N PHE A 315 -10.20 -14.90 -13.81
CA PHE A 315 -11.18 -15.19 -12.77
C PHE A 315 -11.92 -13.91 -12.35
N GLY A 316 -13.17 -13.80 -12.76
CA GLY A 316 -14.00 -12.63 -12.50
C GLY A 316 -15.49 -13.00 -12.45
N PRO A 317 -16.39 -12.11 -11.99
CA PRO A 317 -17.79 -12.42 -11.72
C PRO A 317 -18.55 -13.10 -12.87
N LYS A 318 -18.15 -12.82 -14.12
CA LYS A 318 -18.83 -13.35 -15.32
C LYS A 318 -18.39 -14.78 -15.71
N ASN A 319 -17.19 -15.24 -15.29
CA ASN A 319 -16.65 -16.52 -15.71
C ASN A 319 -16.11 -17.37 -14.56
N MET A 320 -16.22 -16.88 -13.33
CA MET A 320 -15.76 -17.57 -12.13
C MET A 320 -16.35 -18.98 -11.99
N ALA A 321 -17.67 -19.10 -12.10
CA ALA A 321 -18.36 -20.40 -12.05
C ALA A 321 -17.82 -21.37 -13.11
N ARG A 322 -17.70 -20.92 -14.38
CA ARG A 322 -17.17 -21.74 -15.46
C ARG A 322 -15.72 -22.19 -15.20
N VAL A 323 -14.87 -21.32 -14.68
CA VAL A 323 -13.48 -21.67 -14.35
C VAL A 323 -13.48 -22.77 -13.28
N LEU A 324 -14.27 -22.64 -12.23
CA LEU A 324 -14.41 -23.64 -11.18
C LEU A 324 -14.92 -25.00 -11.72
N ASP A 325 -15.83 -25.00 -12.70
CA ASP A 325 -16.39 -26.20 -13.33
C ASP A 325 -15.42 -26.93 -14.27
N THR A 326 -14.46 -26.22 -14.85
CA THR A 326 -13.58 -26.75 -15.90
C THR A 326 -12.16 -27.09 -15.44
N MET A 327 -11.73 -26.58 -14.28
CA MET A 327 -10.39 -26.80 -13.73
C MET A 327 -10.29 -28.18 -13.09
N ARG A 328 -9.18 -28.85 -13.35
CA ARG A 328 -8.84 -30.13 -12.72
C ARG A 328 -8.06 -29.92 -11.43
N ALA A 329 -8.01 -30.92 -10.58
CA ALA A 329 -7.25 -30.90 -9.33
C ALA A 329 -5.75 -30.55 -9.55
N SER A 330 -5.14 -31.10 -10.61
CA SER A 330 -3.75 -30.79 -10.98
C SER A 330 -3.54 -29.32 -11.37
N ASP A 331 -4.55 -28.68 -12.00
CA ASP A 331 -4.47 -27.28 -12.39
C ASP A 331 -4.48 -26.37 -11.14
N TRP A 332 -5.32 -26.69 -10.14
CA TRP A 332 -5.33 -26.02 -8.84
C TRP A 332 -4.01 -26.17 -8.09
N SER A 333 -3.43 -27.39 -8.12
CA SER A 333 -2.11 -27.66 -7.53
C SER A 333 -1.03 -26.74 -8.12
N GLY A 334 -1.00 -26.62 -9.45
CA GLY A 334 -0.06 -25.72 -10.15
C GLY A 334 -0.22 -24.26 -9.75
N ILE A 335 -1.46 -23.79 -9.60
CA ILE A 335 -1.73 -22.40 -9.16
C ILE A 335 -1.24 -22.17 -7.75
N GLY A 336 -1.53 -23.07 -6.81
CA GLY A 336 -1.06 -22.97 -5.43
C GLY A 336 0.47 -22.99 -5.33
N ALA A 337 1.14 -23.83 -6.15
CA ALA A 337 2.59 -23.86 -6.24
C ALA A 337 3.16 -22.53 -6.75
N GLY A 338 2.57 -21.97 -7.80
CA GLY A 338 3.01 -20.68 -8.36
C GLY A 338 2.83 -19.51 -7.39
N ILE A 339 1.73 -19.48 -6.61
CA ILE A 339 1.54 -18.49 -5.54
C ILE A 339 2.66 -18.62 -4.50
N LEU A 340 2.93 -19.83 -4.01
CA LEU A 340 3.98 -20.06 -3.02
C LEU A 340 5.37 -19.67 -3.53
N GLU A 341 5.70 -20.02 -4.78
CA GLU A 341 6.97 -19.66 -5.40
C GLU A 341 7.16 -18.15 -5.47
N GLU A 342 6.14 -17.40 -5.91
CA GLU A 342 6.19 -15.94 -5.95
C GLU A 342 6.34 -15.36 -4.54
N LEU A 343 5.60 -15.84 -3.54
CA LEU A 343 5.72 -15.39 -2.16
C LEU A 343 7.11 -15.64 -1.59
N ARG A 344 7.70 -16.82 -1.85
CA ARG A 344 9.05 -17.17 -1.40
C ARG A 344 10.14 -16.33 -2.07
N SER A 345 9.96 -15.99 -3.34
CA SER A 345 10.90 -15.10 -4.04
C SER A 345 11.01 -13.72 -3.41
N ILE A 346 9.92 -13.24 -2.79
CA ILE A 346 9.87 -11.96 -2.10
C ILE A 346 10.39 -12.06 -0.67
N SER A 347 10.07 -13.15 0.05
CA SER A 347 10.36 -13.34 1.47
C SER A 347 11.72 -13.99 1.78
N GLY A 348 12.58 -14.21 0.78
CA GLY A 348 13.90 -14.82 1.01
C GLY A 348 13.89 -16.33 1.29
N GLY A 349 12.78 -17.04 1.01
CA GLY A 349 12.70 -18.51 1.03
C GLY A 349 12.42 -19.15 2.38
N SER A 350 11.87 -18.42 3.35
CA SER A 350 11.48 -18.94 4.66
C SER A 350 10.48 -20.09 4.60
N ARG A 351 10.45 -20.93 5.66
CA ARG A 351 9.54 -22.09 5.75
C ARG A 351 8.08 -21.66 5.66
N VAL A 352 7.71 -20.63 6.41
CA VAL A 352 6.36 -20.05 6.43
C VAL A 352 6.40 -18.65 5.87
N VAL A 353 5.48 -18.33 4.97
CA VAL A 353 5.39 -17.02 4.34
C VAL A 353 4.07 -16.34 4.67
N VAL A 354 4.15 -15.09 5.12
CA VAL A 354 3.00 -14.24 5.45
C VAL A 354 2.75 -13.27 4.30
N ASP A 355 1.64 -13.43 3.59
CA ASP A 355 1.13 -12.48 2.60
C ASP A 355 0.11 -11.54 3.27
N LYS A 356 0.50 -10.30 3.51
CA LYS A 356 -0.38 -9.28 4.07
C LYS A 356 -0.94 -8.41 2.95
N GLN A 357 -1.89 -8.92 2.21
CA GLN A 357 -2.60 -8.17 1.20
C GLN A 357 -4.07 -7.99 1.63
N PRO A 358 -4.49 -6.76 2.02
CA PRO A 358 -5.84 -6.52 2.53
C PRO A 358 -6.95 -7.03 1.61
N GLY A 359 -6.73 -6.98 0.29
CA GLY A 359 -7.70 -7.39 -0.72
C GLY A 359 -7.85 -8.89 -0.93
N ASN A 360 -7.00 -9.73 -0.33
CA ASN A 360 -7.08 -11.20 -0.53
C ASN A 360 -8.33 -11.83 0.08
N ASP A 361 -9.05 -11.13 0.94
CA ASP A 361 -10.35 -11.57 1.44
C ASP A 361 -11.40 -11.79 0.32
N GLU A 362 -11.26 -11.15 -0.83
CA GLU A 362 -12.10 -11.41 -2.01
C GLU A 362 -11.80 -12.76 -2.68
N PHE A 363 -10.68 -13.41 -2.33
CA PHE A 363 -10.16 -14.61 -3.00
C PHE A 363 -10.11 -15.84 -2.08
N VAL A 364 -10.73 -15.80 -0.91
CA VAL A 364 -10.77 -16.93 0.05
C VAL A 364 -11.29 -18.21 -0.61
N GLY A 365 -12.34 -18.12 -1.45
CA GLY A 365 -12.84 -19.27 -2.20
C GLY A 365 -11.83 -19.82 -3.24
N LEU A 366 -11.01 -18.95 -3.84
CA LEU A 366 -9.90 -19.38 -4.72
C LEU A 366 -8.81 -20.08 -3.90
N LEU A 367 -8.46 -19.55 -2.72
CA LEU A 367 -7.49 -20.17 -1.83
C LEU A 367 -7.97 -21.55 -1.33
N ALA A 368 -9.27 -21.71 -1.08
CA ALA A 368 -9.83 -23.01 -0.74
C ALA A 368 -9.64 -24.05 -1.86
N ALA A 369 -9.64 -23.62 -3.14
CA ALA A 369 -9.41 -24.49 -4.28
C ALA A 369 -7.92 -24.83 -4.50
N CYS A 370 -7.00 -23.88 -4.31
CA CYS A 370 -5.61 -24.04 -4.72
C CYS A 370 -4.58 -24.10 -3.58
N ALA A 371 -4.98 -23.79 -2.34
CA ALA A 371 -4.09 -23.66 -1.20
C ALA A 371 -4.63 -24.38 0.06
N PRO A 372 -4.99 -25.69 0.00
CA PRO A 372 -5.43 -26.41 1.18
C PRO A 372 -4.34 -26.39 2.27
N GLY A 373 -4.72 -26.38 3.54
CA GLY A 373 -3.80 -26.30 4.68
C GLY A 373 -3.36 -24.88 5.03
N SER A 374 -3.45 -23.91 4.12
CA SER A 374 -3.08 -22.52 4.41
C SER A 374 -4.01 -21.87 5.46
N SER A 375 -3.51 -20.81 6.09
CA SER A 375 -4.23 -20.06 7.12
C SER A 375 -4.67 -18.69 6.59
N VAL A 376 -5.94 -18.35 6.80
CA VAL A 376 -6.51 -17.05 6.47
C VAL A 376 -6.94 -16.33 7.75
N ILE A 377 -6.45 -15.12 7.93
CA ILE A 377 -6.76 -14.26 9.07
C ILE A 377 -7.54 -13.05 8.54
N LEU A 378 -8.81 -12.97 8.89
CA LEU A 378 -9.69 -11.85 8.57
C LEU A 378 -9.62 -10.85 9.72
N THR A 379 -8.89 -9.75 9.52
CA THR A 379 -8.76 -8.71 10.55
C THR A 379 -10.06 -7.93 10.72
N ARG A 380 -10.48 -7.74 11.97
CA ARG A 380 -11.66 -6.96 12.36
C ARG A 380 -11.24 -5.77 13.22
N ARG A 381 -11.94 -4.68 13.07
CA ARG A 381 -11.83 -3.49 13.91
C ARG A 381 -13.13 -2.71 13.83
N ASP A 382 -13.41 -1.89 14.87
CA ASP A 382 -14.57 -1.00 14.86
C ASP A 382 -14.65 -0.23 13.53
N PRO A 383 -15.74 -0.40 12.75
CA PRO A 383 -15.88 0.21 11.44
C PRO A 383 -15.83 1.74 11.48
N ARG A 384 -16.16 2.35 12.63
CA ARG A 384 -16.08 3.80 12.82
C ARG A 384 -14.62 4.27 12.85
N ASP A 385 -13.76 3.56 13.58
CA ASP A 385 -12.31 3.83 13.63
C ASP A 385 -11.63 3.59 12.30
N VAL A 386 -11.99 2.49 11.62
CA VAL A 386 -11.48 2.19 10.28
C VAL A 386 -11.87 3.28 9.30
N ALA A 387 -13.14 3.75 9.35
CA ALA A 387 -13.62 4.80 8.45
C ALA A 387 -12.86 6.12 8.66
N ILE A 388 -12.71 6.59 9.89
CA ILE A 388 -11.90 7.77 10.21
C ILE A 388 -10.45 7.56 9.76
N SER A 389 -9.85 6.40 10.06
CA SER A 389 -8.47 6.11 9.68
C SER A 389 -8.25 6.08 8.17
N CYS A 390 -9.21 5.58 7.40
CA CYS A 390 -9.18 5.62 5.93
C CYS A 390 -9.35 7.04 5.40
N TYR A 391 -10.29 7.81 5.96
CA TYR A 391 -10.59 9.17 5.51
C TYR A 391 -9.43 10.14 5.73
N PHE A 392 -8.65 9.94 6.81
CA PHE A 392 -7.44 10.70 7.13
C PHE A 392 -6.19 10.19 6.39
N ARG A 393 -6.36 9.31 5.39
CA ARG A 393 -5.23 8.74 4.65
C ARG A 393 -5.25 9.13 3.18
N ASN A 394 -4.12 9.62 2.68
CA ASN A 394 -3.90 9.78 1.26
C ASN A 394 -3.57 8.43 0.62
N PHE A 395 -4.58 7.79 0.00
CA PHE A 395 -4.37 6.59 -0.80
C PHE A 395 -4.01 6.98 -2.22
N VAL A 396 -2.78 6.72 -2.63
CA VAL A 396 -2.24 7.19 -3.92
C VAL A 396 -2.92 6.52 -5.12
N ILE A 397 -3.23 5.21 -5.03
CA ILE A 397 -3.78 4.43 -6.16
C ILE A 397 -4.82 3.42 -5.65
N GLY A 398 -5.87 3.17 -6.45
CA GLY A 398 -6.79 2.04 -6.27
C GLY A 398 -7.91 2.23 -5.23
N HIS A 399 -7.88 3.31 -4.45
CA HIS A 399 -8.81 3.53 -3.36
C HIS A 399 -9.60 4.84 -3.50
N GLN A 400 -10.09 5.14 -4.72
CA GLN A 400 -10.86 6.37 -4.98
C GLN A 400 -12.13 6.47 -4.11
N TRP A 401 -12.66 5.34 -3.64
CA TRP A 401 -13.76 5.30 -2.67
C TRP A 401 -13.39 5.91 -1.30
N ALA A 402 -12.10 6.01 -0.95
CA ALA A 402 -11.66 6.51 0.35
C ALA A 402 -11.76 8.05 0.51
N THR A 403 -12.12 8.77 -0.54
CA THR A 403 -12.30 10.23 -0.52
C THR A 403 -13.67 10.68 -0.03
N ASP A 404 -14.64 9.76 0.14
CA ASP A 404 -15.98 10.03 0.68
C ASP A 404 -16.30 9.07 1.83
N MET A 405 -16.74 9.61 2.97
CA MET A 405 -17.02 8.84 4.17
C MET A 405 -18.12 7.78 3.96
N ARG A 406 -19.17 8.10 3.22
CA ARG A 406 -20.27 7.16 2.93
C ARG A 406 -19.83 6.05 1.98
N ALA A 407 -18.90 6.37 1.07
CA ALA A 407 -18.29 5.36 0.21
C ALA A 407 -17.44 4.39 1.04
N ILE A 408 -16.61 4.89 1.96
CA ILE A 408 -15.83 4.06 2.89
C ILE A 408 -16.76 3.10 3.65
N LEU A 409 -17.85 3.60 4.23
CA LEU A 409 -18.80 2.81 4.99
C LEU A 409 -19.53 1.76 4.11
N GLY A 410 -19.83 2.12 2.87
CA GLY A 410 -20.40 1.20 1.89
C GLY A 410 -19.48 0.02 1.57
N PHE A 411 -18.20 0.30 1.36
CA PHE A 411 -17.16 -0.73 1.15
C PHE A 411 -16.98 -1.61 2.39
N GLN A 412 -16.90 -1.02 3.57
CA GLN A 412 -16.78 -1.76 4.83
C GLN A 412 -17.95 -2.71 5.05
N ARG A 413 -19.19 -2.23 4.83
CA ARG A 413 -20.39 -3.06 4.94
C ARG A 413 -20.28 -4.31 4.06
N ALA A 414 -19.90 -4.13 2.80
CA ALA A 414 -19.78 -5.24 1.87
C ALA A 414 -18.68 -6.23 2.31
N LYS A 415 -17.50 -5.73 2.76
CA LYS A 415 -16.41 -6.58 3.26
C LYS A 415 -16.81 -7.36 4.51
N LEU A 416 -17.42 -6.70 5.48
CA LEU A 416 -17.86 -7.38 6.71
C LEU A 416 -18.91 -8.46 6.42
N GLN A 417 -19.82 -8.21 5.48
CA GLN A 417 -20.78 -9.23 5.02
C GLN A 417 -20.07 -10.42 4.34
N MET A 418 -19.04 -10.15 3.55
CA MET A 418 -18.22 -11.20 2.94
C MET A 418 -17.44 -12.00 3.98
N HIS A 419 -16.91 -11.35 5.02
CA HIS A 419 -16.24 -12.03 6.13
C HIS A 419 -17.21 -12.96 6.88
N GLU A 420 -18.45 -12.50 7.17
CA GLU A 420 -19.50 -13.37 7.76
C GLU A 420 -19.78 -14.58 6.88
N HIS A 421 -19.85 -14.38 5.55
CA HIS A 421 -20.03 -15.47 4.60
C HIS A 421 -18.88 -16.50 4.72
N TRP A 422 -17.61 -16.04 4.62
CA TRP A 422 -16.47 -16.95 4.71
C TRP A 422 -16.38 -17.69 6.04
N MET A 423 -16.63 -17.00 7.15
CA MET A 423 -16.63 -17.61 8.48
C MET A 423 -17.76 -18.65 8.66
N LYS A 424 -18.84 -18.55 7.87
CA LYS A 424 -19.93 -19.54 7.87
C LYS A 424 -19.60 -20.74 6.98
N VAL A 425 -19.15 -20.49 5.73
CA VAL A 425 -19.10 -21.54 4.71
C VAL A 425 -17.78 -22.32 4.71
N ILE A 426 -16.65 -21.69 5.03
CA ILE A 426 -15.34 -22.36 4.99
C ILE A 426 -15.24 -23.45 6.07
N PRO A 427 -15.53 -23.22 7.35
CA PRO A 427 -15.46 -24.28 8.35
C PRO A 427 -16.42 -25.45 8.08
N ALA A 428 -17.58 -25.17 7.47
CA ALA A 428 -18.60 -26.17 7.20
C ALA A 428 -18.34 -27.00 5.93
N HIS A 429 -17.73 -26.39 4.89
CA HIS A 429 -17.70 -26.96 3.54
C HIS A 429 -16.31 -27.05 2.92
N ALA A 430 -15.32 -26.35 3.49
CA ALA A 430 -13.92 -26.37 3.05
C ALA A 430 -12.95 -26.42 4.27
N PRO A 431 -13.10 -27.38 5.20
CA PRO A 431 -12.34 -27.42 6.46
C PRO A 431 -10.83 -27.61 6.27
N TRP A 432 -10.37 -27.90 5.07
CA TRP A 432 -8.96 -27.97 4.70
C TRP A 432 -8.30 -26.58 4.55
N LEU A 433 -9.07 -25.49 4.51
CA LEU A 433 -8.58 -24.12 4.60
C LEU A 433 -8.83 -23.60 6.02
N ARG A 434 -7.79 -23.25 6.73
CA ARG A 434 -7.92 -22.70 8.09
C ARG A 434 -8.33 -21.22 7.98
N ILE A 435 -9.38 -20.82 8.69
CA ILE A 435 -9.85 -19.44 8.68
C ILE A 435 -10.26 -18.98 10.07
N MET A 436 -9.87 -17.75 10.42
CA MET A 436 -10.31 -17.11 11.67
C MET A 436 -10.56 -15.63 11.47
N THR A 437 -11.31 -15.02 12.38
CA THR A 437 -11.34 -13.57 12.57
C THR A 437 -10.43 -13.20 13.73
N SER A 438 -9.70 -12.09 13.61
CA SER A 438 -8.90 -11.51 14.69
C SER A 438 -9.27 -10.06 14.90
N ASP A 439 -9.71 -9.72 16.12
CA ASP A 439 -10.12 -8.36 16.46
C ASP A 439 -8.92 -7.52 16.92
N TYR A 440 -8.77 -6.34 16.31
CA TYR A 440 -7.67 -5.43 16.61
C TYR A 440 -7.70 -4.93 18.06
N ALA A 441 -8.88 -4.61 18.59
CA ALA A 441 -8.98 -4.07 19.95
C ALA A 441 -8.62 -5.14 20.99
N GLU A 442 -9.05 -6.38 20.79
CA GLU A 442 -8.66 -7.51 21.63
C GLU A 442 -7.15 -7.78 21.55
N LEU A 443 -6.57 -7.79 20.35
CA LEU A 443 -5.14 -8.00 20.16
C LEU A 443 -4.30 -6.92 20.86
N VAL A 444 -4.78 -5.69 20.88
CA VAL A 444 -4.09 -4.54 21.51
C VAL A 444 -4.28 -4.54 23.04
N SER A 445 -5.43 -4.98 23.53
CA SER A 445 -5.71 -5.02 24.98
C SER A 445 -5.10 -6.24 25.68
N GLU A 446 -4.98 -7.36 24.97
CA GLU A 446 -4.52 -8.65 25.51
C GLU A 446 -3.47 -9.30 24.55
N PRO A 447 -2.31 -8.65 24.35
CA PRO A 447 -1.38 -9.00 23.27
C PRO A 447 -0.87 -10.44 23.35
N GLU A 448 -0.46 -10.92 24.53
CA GLU A 448 0.10 -12.28 24.69
C GLU A 448 -0.95 -13.35 24.41
N GLY A 449 -2.12 -13.26 25.05
CA GLY A 449 -3.18 -14.24 24.88
C GLY A 449 -3.66 -14.35 23.44
N ARG A 450 -3.85 -13.20 22.79
CA ARG A 450 -4.31 -13.15 21.37
C ARG A 450 -3.22 -13.56 20.38
N THR A 451 -1.95 -13.27 20.65
CA THR A 451 -0.83 -13.75 19.84
C THR A 451 -0.72 -15.27 19.92
N ARG A 452 -0.90 -15.89 21.10
CA ARG A 452 -0.91 -17.37 21.25
C ARG A 452 -1.98 -18.00 20.37
N VAL A 453 -3.22 -17.50 20.41
CA VAL A 453 -4.32 -17.98 19.57
C VAL A 453 -4.01 -17.80 18.08
N LEU A 454 -3.39 -16.68 17.69
CA LEU A 454 -3.01 -16.39 16.31
C LEU A 454 -1.95 -17.38 15.80
N LEU A 455 -0.90 -17.65 16.58
CA LEU A 455 0.16 -18.59 16.24
C LEU A 455 -0.36 -20.03 16.17
N GLU A 456 -1.18 -20.46 17.13
CA GLU A 456 -1.83 -21.78 17.12
C GLU A 456 -2.67 -21.99 15.86
N HIS A 457 -3.47 -20.99 15.47
CA HIS A 457 -4.24 -21.04 14.23
C HIS A 457 -3.36 -21.22 12.99
N CYS A 458 -2.19 -20.59 12.98
CA CYS A 458 -1.22 -20.68 11.90
C CYS A 458 -0.34 -21.94 11.94
N GLY A 459 -0.47 -22.79 12.96
CA GLY A 459 0.37 -23.97 13.17
C GLY A 459 1.82 -23.61 13.54
N LEU A 460 2.01 -22.44 14.17
CA LEU A 460 3.29 -21.98 14.70
C LEU A 460 3.33 -22.19 16.22
N GLY A 461 4.50 -22.58 16.73
CA GLY A 461 4.76 -22.63 18.17
C GLY A 461 4.82 -21.23 18.78
N TRP A 462 4.77 -21.17 20.11
CA TRP A 462 5.00 -19.90 20.80
C TRP A 462 6.47 -19.48 20.71
N ASP A 463 6.70 -18.20 20.38
CA ASP A 463 8.00 -17.56 20.45
C ASP A 463 7.86 -16.12 20.97
N ASP A 464 8.67 -15.75 21.96
CA ASP A 464 8.62 -14.43 22.61
C ASP A 464 8.97 -13.28 21.66
N SER A 465 9.66 -13.55 20.56
CA SER A 465 9.97 -12.54 19.53
C SER A 465 8.69 -11.94 18.92
N CYS A 466 7.59 -12.69 18.90
CA CYS A 466 6.31 -12.23 18.39
C CYS A 466 5.70 -11.07 19.21
N LEU A 467 6.07 -10.95 20.50
CA LEU A 467 5.68 -9.78 21.31
C LEU A 467 6.68 -8.62 21.20
N ARG A 468 7.92 -8.92 20.81
CA ARG A 468 9.01 -7.94 20.64
C ARG A 468 9.23 -7.54 19.19
N PHE A 469 8.20 -7.65 18.34
CA PHE A 469 8.30 -7.35 16.91
C PHE A 469 8.81 -5.92 16.63
N ALA A 470 8.55 -4.96 17.53
CA ALA A 470 8.99 -3.57 17.40
C ALA A 470 10.51 -3.37 17.59
N GLU A 471 11.21 -4.35 18.20
CA GLU A 471 12.65 -4.33 18.41
C GLU A 471 13.44 -4.78 17.16
N ARG A 472 12.76 -5.39 16.19
CA ARG A 472 13.40 -5.78 14.93
C ARG A 472 13.68 -4.56 14.08
N ASP A 473 14.94 -4.43 13.66
CA ASP A 473 15.35 -3.40 12.70
C ASP A 473 14.95 -3.83 11.28
N ARG A 474 13.64 -3.84 11.05
CA ARG A 474 13.05 -4.19 9.76
C ARG A 474 12.29 -3.01 9.21
N PHE A 475 12.61 -2.66 7.96
CA PHE A 475 11.79 -1.73 7.21
C PHE A 475 10.42 -2.37 6.94
N VAL A 476 9.36 -1.75 7.41
CA VAL A 476 8.00 -2.13 7.06
C VAL A 476 7.53 -1.14 6.01
N PRO A 477 7.37 -1.54 4.75
CA PRO A 477 6.89 -0.66 3.69
C PRO A 477 5.40 -0.36 3.91
N THR A 478 5.10 0.36 4.98
CA THR A 478 3.76 0.85 5.25
C THR A 478 3.76 2.37 5.12
N LEU A 479 2.59 2.89 4.81
CA LEU A 479 2.36 4.33 4.74
C LEU A 479 2.55 5.05 6.10
N LEU A 480 2.94 4.35 7.19
CA LEU A 480 3.20 4.89 8.51
C LEU A 480 4.36 4.15 9.21
N PRO A 481 5.61 4.40 8.82
CA PRO A 481 6.77 3.76 9.42
C PRO A 481 6.88 4.00 10.94
N ASP A 482 6.46 5.17 11.41
CA ASP A 482 6.48 5.52 12.83
C ASP A 482 5.49 4.70 13.67
N GLN A 483 4.35 4.28 13.13
CA GLN A 483 3.40 3.41 13.83
C GLN A 483 3.86 1.95 13.84
N ALA A 484 4.64 1.54 12.86
CA ALA A 484 5.21 0.20 12.78
C ALA A 484 6.33 -0.04 13.81
N LYS A 485 7.03 1.01 14.24
CA LYS A 485 8.10 0.95 15.26
C LYS A 485 7.60 1.17 16.70
N VAL A 486 6.37 1.62 16.88
CA VAL A 486 5.74 1.72 18.20
C VAL A 486 5.03 0.39 18.44
N GLY A 487 5.42 -0.34 19.46
CA GLY A 487 4.76 -1.59 19.88
C GLY A 487 3.23 -1.46 19.95
N VAL A 488 2.54 -2.37 20.55
CA VAL A 488 1.06 -2.37 20.61
C VAL A 488 0.53 -1.02 21.13
N TYR A 489 -0.06 -0.19 20.24
CA TYR A 489 -0.50 1.18 20.54
C TYR A 489 -2.03 1.25 20.68
N GLN A 490 -2.50 1.57 21.89
CA GLN A 490 -3.93 1.67 22.21
C GLN A 490 -4.61 2.96 21.73
N GLY A 491 -3.89 4.03 21.46
CA GLY A 491 -4.44 5.36 21.15
C GLY A 491 -5.21 5.48 19.83
N SER A 492 -5.34 4.39 19.10
CA SER A 492 -6.15 4.32 17.88
C SER A 492 -7.53 3.66 18.09
N VAL A 493 -7.82 3.14 19.29
CA VAL A 493 -9.14 2.63 19.67
C VAL A 493 -10.02 3.82 20.06
N ALA A 494 -11.28 3.80 19.65
CA ALA A 494 -12.26 4.87 19.87
C ALA A 494 -11.85 6.25 19.31
N LYS A 495 -10.93 6.28 18.33
CA LYS A 495 -10.50 7.52 17.68
C LYS A 495 -11.67 8.26 17.01
N TRP A 496 -12.67 7.53 16.53
CA TRP A 496 -13.84 8.07 15.85
C TRP A 496 -14.64 9.05 16.72
N GLU A 497 -14.63 8.91 18.05
CA GLU A 497 -15.37 9.76 18.98
C GLU A 497 -14.98 11.23 18.87
N ARG A 498 -13.70 11.51 18.61
CA ARG A 498 -13.14 12.85 18.41
C ARG A 498 -13.72 13.58 17.20
N TYR A 499 -14.29 12.81 16.26
CA TYR A 499 -14.80 13.34 14.98
C TYR A 499 -16.31 13.17 14.82
N ALA A 500 -16.96 12.52 15.77
CA ALA A 500 -18.37 12.16 15.68
C ALA A 500 -19.30 13.37 15.48
N GLU A 501 -18.96 14.52 16.09
CA GLU A 501 -19.73 15.76 16.01
C GLU A 501 -19.64 16.44 14.63
N TYR A 502 -18.58 16.16 13.85
CA TYR A 502 -18.36 16.76 12.53
C TYR A 502 -19.01 15.96 11.39
N LEU A 503 -19.56 14.79 11.68
CA LEU A 503 -20.26 13.96 10.71
C LEU A 503 -21.65 14.50 10.42
N ASP A 504 -22.04 14.47 9.15
CA ASP A 504 -23.43 14.74 8.78
C ASP A 504 -24.39 13.67 9.35
N PRO A 505 -25.68 13.99 9.54
CA PRO A 505 -26.65 13.07 10.20
C PRO A 505 -26.80 11.73 9.48
N GLN A 506 -26.65 11.67 8.16
CA GLN A 506 -26.76 10.44 7.39
C GLN A 506 -25.53 9.54 7.61
N THR A 507 -24.33 10.11 7.56
CA THR A 507 -23.08 9.40 7.85
C THR A 507 -23.08 8.89 9.28
N ARG A 508 -23.57 9.69 10.25
CA ARG A 508 -23.66 9.26 11.65
C ARG A 508 -24.59 8.05 11.80
N LYS A 509 -25.76 8.05 11.17
CA LYS A 509 -26.66 6.87 11.18
C LYS A 509 -26.01 5.63 10.59
N MET A 510 -25.19 5.78 9.55
CA MET A 510 -24.43 4.65 8.99
C MET A 510 -23.37 4.14 9.95
N PHE A 511 -22.68 4.99 10.68
CA PHE A 511 -21.74 4.61 11.73
C PHE A 511 -22.41 3.73 12.78
N ASP A 512 -23.49 4.24 13.37
CA ASP A 512 -24.24 3.54 14.42
C ASP A 512 -24.81 2.20 13.91
N PHE A 513 -25.35 2.20 12.68
CA PHE A 513 -25.86 0.99 12.06
C PHE A 513 -24.75 -0.08 11.89
N LEU A 514 -23.56 0.28 11.38
CA LEU A 514 -22.48 -0.68 11.17
C LEU A 514 -21.92 -1.20 12.49
N ALA A 515 -21.71 -0.32 13.47
CA ALA A 515 -21.25 -0.72 14.79
C ALA A 515 -22.22 -1.73 15.41
N LYS A 516 -23.51 -1.44 15.43
CA LYS A 516 -24.54 -2.33 15.94
C LYS A 516 -24.61 -3.65 15.19
N ARG A 517 -24.68 -3.59 13.85
CA ARG A 517 -24.87 -4.77 12.98
C ARG A 517 -23.72 -5.79 13.10
N PHE A 518 -22.50 -5.33 13.35
CA PHE A 518 -21.32 -6.16 13.38
C PHE A 518 -20.71 -6.33 14.79
N GLY A 519 -21.46 -5.96 15.85
CA GLY A 519 -21.12 -6.25 17.24
C GLY A 519 -20.00 -5.39 17.82
N PHE A 520 -19.92 -4.11 17.42
CA PHE A 520 -19.01 -3.11 17.96
C PHE A 520 -19.75 -2.06 18.83
N GLU A 521 -20.85 -2.47 19.49
CA GLU A 521 -21.51 -1.65 20.51
C GLU A 521 -20.74 -1.82 21.83
N GLY A 522 -20.03 -0.78 22.24
CA GLY A 522 -19.38 -0.65 23.52
C GLY A 522 -19.58 0.77 24.01
#